data_00e9039ac62f047600ca5a3be572068b
#
_entry.id   00e9039ac62f047600ca5a3be572068b
#
_cell.length_a   1.000
_cell.length_b   1.000
_cell.length_c   1.000
_cell.angle_alpha   90.00
_cell.angle_beta   90.00
_cell.angle_gamma   90.00
#
_symmetry.space_group_name_H-M   'P 1'
#
loop_
_entity.id
_entity.type
_entity.pdbx_description
1 polymer ?
#
loop_
_entity_poly.entity_id
_entity_poly.type
_entity_poly.pdbx_seq_one_letter_code
_entity_poly.pdbx_strand_id
1 'polypeptide(L)'
;FSTNIEEQKKNLAAQNALGGGDWEEAVDVALEEAVTKKWSEQNTTKLLFHVLDAPPHYEKDIMTRYANAIQVASSKGIRMIPVASSGIDKYTEYLLRNEAMMTGGTYTYITNHSGIGDEHIEATVGETVVEYLNMMLIRIISEYYTGIEQEKVPYYQK
;
A
#
# COMPACT_ATOMS: atom_id res chain seq x y z
N PHE A 1 -6.70 16.51 -2.35
CA PHE A 1 -5.52 16.38 -3.23
C PHE A 1 -4.94 17.77 -3.52
N SER A 2 -3.61 17.89 -3.56
CA SER A 2 -2.88 19.10 -3.91
C SER A 2 -1.87 18.80 -5.01
N THR A 3 -1.65 19.77 -5.90
CA THR A 3 -0.58 19.71 -6.92
C THR A 3 0.73 20.30 -6.40
N ASN A 4 0.72 20.87 -5.20
CA ASN A 4 1.90 21.47 -4.58
C ASN A 4 2.70 20.41 -3.79
N ILE A 5 3.78 19.91 -4.40
CA ILE A 5 4.63 18.87 -3.81
C ILE A 5 5.29 19.31 -2.50
N GLU A 6 5.71 20.56 -2.38
CA GLU A 6 6.35 21.06 -1.15
C GLU A 6 5.35 21.15 0.01
N GLU A 7 4.10 21.49 -0.27
CA GLU A 7 3.01 21.43 0.70
C GLU A 7 2.74 19.99 1.15
N GLN A 8 2.72 19.04 0.22
CA GLN A 8 2.53 17.61 0.52
C GLN A 8 3.67 17.08 1.40
N LYS A 9 4.92 17.39 1.07
CA LYS A 9 6.08 17.03 1.91
C LYS A 9 5.97 17.60 3.31
N LYS A 10 5.60 18.88 3.44
CA LYS A 10 5.39 19.52 4.74
C LYS A 10 4.28 18.85 5.54
N ASN A 11 3.15 18.55 4.90
CA ASN A 11 2.01 17.88 5.53
C ASN A 11 2.41 16.47 6.01
N LEU A 12 3.14 15.71 5.20
CA LEU A 12 3.62 14.38 5.57
C LEU A 12 4.62 14.47 6.74
N ALA A 13 5.58 15.39 6.69
CA ALA A 13 6.57 15.57 7.76
C ALA A 13 5.96 16.07 9.09
N ALA A 14 4.77 16.64 9.05
CA ALA A 14 4.05 17.08 10.24
C ALA A 14 3.22 15.95 10.90
N GLN A 15 3.11 14.78 10.26
CA GLN A 15 2.41 13.65 10.85
C GLN A 15 3.27 13.00 11.92
N ASN A 16 2.62 12.59 13.02
CA ASN A 16 3.26 11.83 14.08
C ASN A 16 2.45 10.54 14.27
N ALA A 17 3.14 9.41 14.36
CA ALA A 17 2.53 8.17 14.79
C ALA A 17 2.26 8.28 16.30
N LEU A 18 0.99 8.35 16.66
CA LEU A 18 0.54 8.31 18.06
C LEU A 18 -0.07 6.91 18.23
N GLY A 19 0.54 6.10 19.07
CA GLY A 19 0.14 4.71 19.28
C GLY A 19 -1.34 4.57 19.66
N GLY A 20 -1.96 3.51 19.15
CA GLY A 20 -3.27 3.02 19.58
C GLY A 20 -3.19 2.27 20.91
N GLY A 21 -4.32 1.71 21.35
CA GLY A 21 -4.41 0.94 22.60
C GLY A 21 -4.22 -0.56 22.41
N ASP A 22 -4.19 -1.04 21.17
CA ASP A 22 -4.12 -2.44 20.76
C ASP A 22 -3.14 -2.63 19.59
N TRP A 23 -2.98 -3.87 19.16
CA TRP A 23 -2.06 -4.25 18.08
C TRP A 23 -2.68 -4.05 16.70
N GLU A 24 -3.98 -4.27 16.57
CA GLU A 24 -4.71 -4.18 15.34
C GLU A 24 -4.94 -2.72 14.94
N GLU A 25 -4.94 -2.46 13.64
CA GLU A 25 -5.11 -1.13 13.07
C GLU A 25 -6.50 -0.91 12.45
N ALA A 26 -6.98 0.34 12.49
CA ALA A 26 -8.25 0.76 11.91
C ALA A 26 -8.19 0.87 10.36
N VAL A 27 -7.76 -0.20 9.71
CA VAL A 27 -7.50 -0.27 8.26
C VAL A 27 -8.75 0.02 7.44
N ASP A 28 -9.89 -0.49 7.85
CA ASP A 28 -11.19 -0.29 7.20
C ASP A 28 -11.57 1.20 7.15
N VAL A 29 -11.37 1.93 8.24
CA VAL A 29 -11.66 3.37 8.33
C VAL A 29 -10.70 4.15 7.43
N ALA A 30 -9.41 3.82 7.45
CA ALA A 30 -8.41 4.48 6.61
C ALA A 30 -8.70 4.29 5.12
N LEU A 31 -9.07 3.07 4.70
CA LEU A 31 -9.41 2.77 3.32
C LEU A 31 -10.73 3.44 2.89
N GLU A 32 -11.77 3.38 3.73
CA GLU A 32 -13.04 4.06 3.46
C GLU A 32 -12.84 5.57 3.25
N GLU A 33 -12.06 6.21 4.12
CA GLU A 33 -11.71 7.62 3.99
C GLU A 33 -10.92 7.88 2.70
N ALA A 34 -9.95 7.04 2.35
CA ALA A 34 -9.13 7.20 1.17
C ALA A 34 -9.95 7.08 -0.12
N VAL A 35 -10.82 6.06 -0.25
CA VAL A 35 -11.58 5.82 -1.47
C VAL A 35 -12.75 6.80 -1.66
N THR A 36 -13.19 7.47 -0.59
CA THR A 36 -14.23 8.50 -0.63
C THR A 36 -13.70 9.88 -0.99
N LYS A 37 -12.38 10.09 -0.98
CA LYS A 37 -11.79 11.36 -1.43
C LYS A 37 -12.21 11.71 -2.86
N LYS A 38 -12.09 12.99 -3.20
CA LYS A 38 -12.40 13.51 -4.54
C LYS A 38 -11.30 13.12 -5.53
N TRP A 39 -11.35 11.89 -6.01
CA TRP A 39 -10.48 11.39 -7.07
C TRP A 39 -10.83 12.03 -8.42
N SER A 40 -9.83 12.19 -9.29
CA SER A 40 -10.05 12.67 -10.66
C SER A 40 -10.92 11.68 -11.45
N GLU A 41 -11.82 12.17 -12.31
CA GLU A 41 -12.76 11.32 -13.02
C GLU A 41 -12.20 10.78 -14.34
N GLN A 42 -11.38 11.56 -15.06
CA GLN A 42 -10.91 11.24 -16.41
C GLN A 42 -9.41 11.46 -16.58
N ASN A 43 -8.80 10.69 -17.49
CA ASN A 43 -7.42 10.86 -17.98
C ASN A 43 -6.36 10.91 -16.87
N THR A 44 -6.54 10.11 -15.82
CA THR A 44 -5.62 10.04 -14.69
C THR A 44 -5.39 8.61 -14.28
N THR A 45 -4.14 8.28 -13.98
CA THR A 45 -3.78 7.06 -13.26
C THR A 45 -4.01 7.30 -11.78
N LYS A 46 -4.85 6.46 -11.17
CA LYS A 46 -5.22 6.55 -9.76
C LYS A 46 -4.51 5.45 -8.99
N LEU A 47 -3.57 5.82 -8.14
CA LEU A 47 -2.80 4.89 -7.32
C LEU A 47 -3.01 5.23 -5.85
N LEU A 48 -3.30 4.21 -5.04
CA LEU A 48 -3.41 4.30 -3.60
C LEU A 48 -2.35 3.38 -2.99
N PHE A 49 -1.30 3.98 -2.42
CA PHE A 49 -0.31 3.24 -1.66
C PHE A 49 -0.82 3.03 -0.24
N HIS A 50 -1.04 1.77 0.12
CA HIS A 50 -1.53 1.35 1.43
C HIS A 50 -0.37 0.73 2.22
N VAL A 51 0.25 1.52 3.10
CA VAL A 51 1.36 1.07 3.96
C VAL A 51 0.78 0.53 5.25
N LEU A 52 1.11 -0.71 5.61
CA LEU A 52 0.55 -1.39 6.77
C LEU A 52 1.63 -2.21 7.48
N ASP A 53 1.75 -2.03 8.80
CA ASP A 53 2.72 -2.69 9.67
C ASP A 53 2.09 -3.53 10.80
N ALA A 54 0.76 -3.57 10.85
CA ALA A 54 0.00 -4.41 11.77
C ALA A 54 -1.27 -4.95 11.09
N PRO A 55 -1.90 -6.03 11.62
CA PRO A 55 -3.13 -6.56 11.06
C PRO A 55 -4.33 -5.60 11.27
N PRO A 56 -5.36 -5.70 10.42
CA PRO A 56 -6.64 -5.06 10.70
C PRO A 56 -7.39 -5.78 11.80
N HIS A 57 -8.36 -5.13 12.41
CA HIS A 57 -9.39 -5.81 13.21
C HIS A 57 -10.20 -6.78 12.33
N TYR A 58 -10.53 -7.97 12.87
CA TYR A 58 -11.15 -9.06 12.10
C TYR A 58 -12.65 -9.26 12.34
N GLU A 59 -13.31 -8.36 13.07
CA GLU A 59 -14.73 -8.40 13.29
C GLU A 59 -15.50 -8.31 11.97
N LYS A 60 -16.62 -8.99 11.90
CA LYS A 60 -17.38 -9.16 10.66
C LYS A 60 -17.79 -7.84 9.99
N ASP A 61 -18.19 -6.86 10.78
CA ASP A 61 -18.59 -5.53 10.28
C ASP A 61 -17.38 -4.74 9.77
N ILE A 62 -16.23 -4.82 10.44
CA ILE A 62 -14.96 -4.21 10.03
C ILE A 62 -14.49 -4.82 8.72
N MET A 63 -14.46 -6.15 8.62
CA MET A 63 -14.08 -6.84 7.39
C MET A 63 -15.06 -6.59 6.24
N THR A 64 -16.34 -6.32 6.55
CA THR A 64 -17.32 -5.90 5.54
C THR A 64 -17.01 -4.51 5.01
N ARG A 65 -16.67 -3.54 5.87
CA ARG A 65 -16.26 -2.19 5.44
C ARG A 65 -14.95 -2.23 4.63
N TYR A 66 -13.98 -3.03 5.08
CA TYR A 66 -12.73 -3.27 4.34
C TYR A 66 -13.01 -3.78 2.92
N ALA A 67 -13.82 -4.82 2.77
CA ALA A 67 -14.18 -5.38 1.47
C ALA A 67 -14.96 -4.38 0.60
N ASN A 68 -15.85 -3.59 1.18
CA ASN A 68 -16.59 -2.55 0.48
C ASN A 68 -15.65 -1.45 -0.04
N ALA A 69 -14.65 -1.04 0.75
CA ALA A 69 -13.66 -0.05 0.31
C ALA A 69 -12.87 -0.53 -0.92
N ILE A 70 -12.47 -1.82 -0.96
CA ILE A 70 -11.82 -2.42 -2.13
C ILE A 70 -12.75 -2.41 -3.36
N GLN A 71 -14.03 -2.75 -3.19
CA GLN A 71 -15.01 -2.70 -4.29
C GLN A 71 -15.19 -1.28 -4.82
N VAL A 72 -15.27 -0.29 -3.93
CA VAL A 72 -15.36 1.12 -4.31
C VAL A 72 -14.09 1.56 -5.06
N ALA A 73 -12.90 1.19 -4.58
CA ALA A 73 -11.64 1.47 -5.26
C ALA A 73 -11.64 0.90 -6.68
N SER A 74 -11.97 -0.39 -6.81
CA SER A 74 -12.07 -1.08 -8.10
C SER A 74 -13.06 -0.38 -9.04
N SER A 75 -14.26 -0.03 -8.58
CA SER A 75 -15.28 0.64 -9.38
C SER A 75 -14.87 2.03 -9.87
N LYS A 76 -14.02 2.73 -9.11
CA LYS A 76 -13.46 4.03 -9.46
C LYS A 76 -12.18 3.96 -10.28
N GLY A 77 -11.67 2.77 -10.57
CA GLY A 77 -10.39 2.56 -11.23
C GLY A 77 -9.19 3.00 -10.39
N ILE A 78 -9.31 2.96 -9.06
CA ILE A 78 -8.21 3.20 -8.13
C ILE A 78 -7.46 1.87 -7.97
N ARG A 79 -6.19 1.84 -8.34
CA ARG A 79 -5.31 0.69 -8.14
C ARG A 79 -4.67 0.80 -6.77
N MET A 80 -4.91 -0.20 -5.93
CA MET A 80 -4.34 -0.26 -4.60
C MET A 80 -2.99 -0.96 -4.65
N ILE A 81 -1.99 -0.33 -4.08
CA ILE A 81 -0.60 -0.81 -4.02
C ILE A 81 -0.25 -1.03 -2.55
N PRO A 82 -0.58 -2.19 -1.99
CA PRO A 82 -0.20 -2.50 -0.63
C PRO A 82 1.31 -2.58 -0.48
N VAL A 83 1.83 -1.96 0.57
CA VAL A 83 3.22 -2.01 1.01
C VAL A 83 3.23 -2.65 2.39
N ALA A 84 3.31 -3.96 2.42
CA ALA A 84 3.37 -4.71 3.67
C ALA A 84 4.70 -4.47 4.39
N SER A 85 4.62 -4.17 5.67
CA SER A 85 5.77 -3.85 6.51
C SER A 85 5.93 -4.88 7.63
N SER A 86 6.84 -4.62 8.59
CA SER A 86 7.02 -5.47 9.77
C SER A 86 5.73 -5.56 10.58
N GLY A 87 5.47 -6.71 11.16
CA GLY A 87 4.34 -6.88 12.07
C GLY A 87 3.06 -7.45 11.46
N ILE A 88 2.94 -7.56 10.13
CA ILE A 88 1.80 -8.25 9.52
C ILE A 88 1.93 -9.76 9.73
N ASP A 89 0.78 -10.43 9.81
CA ASP A 89 0.69 -11.89 9.80
C ASP A 89 0.35 -12.42 8.39
N LYS A 90 0.34 -13.76 8.25
CA LYS A 90 0.04 -14.41 6.97
C LYS A 90 -1.38 -14.16 6.47
N TYR A 91 -2.32 -13.94 7.38
CA TYR A 91 -3.70 -13.63 6.99
C TYR A 91 -3.80 -12.21 6.47
N THR A 92 -3.11 -11.26 7.10
CA THR A 92 -2.97 -9.89 6.60
C THR A 92 -2.29 -9.87 5.22
N GLU A 93 -1.21 -10.64 5.03
CA GLU A 93 -0.59 -10.79 3.70
C GLU A 93 -1.60 -11.27 2.65
N TYR A 94 -2.42 -12.28 2.99
CA TYR A 94 -3.48 -12.75 2.11
C TYR A 94 -4.50 -11.66 1.76
N LEU A 95 -4.92 -10.87 2.74
CA LEU A 95 -5.84 -9.74 2.51
C LEU A 95 -5.23 -8.68 1.58
N LEU A 96 -3.98 -8.28 1.81
CA LEU A 96 -3.30 -7.29 1.00
C LEU A 96 -3.06 -7.77 -0.44
N ARG A 97 -2.76 -9.05 -0.64
CA ARG A 97 -2.68 -9.65 -1.98
C ARG A 97 -4.02 -9.62 -2.71
N ASN A 98 -5.13 -9.91 -2.02
CA ASN A 98 -6.48 -9.79 -2.59
C ASN A 98 -6.82 -8.34 -2.92
N GLU A 99 -6.46 -7.39 -2.07
CA GLU A 99 -6.64 -5.96 -2.30
C GLU A 99 -5.98 -5.52 -3.62
N ALA A 100 -4.70 -5.88 -3.81
CA ALA A 100 -3.99 -5.60 -5.05
C ALA A 100 -4.66 -6.28 -6.25
N MET A 101 -4.96 -7.56 -6.14
CA MET A 101 -5.57 -8.35 -7.23
C MET A 101 -6.93 -7.80 -7.65
N MET A 102 -7.81 -7.47 -6.70
CA MET A 102 -9.17 -7.01 -6.98
C MET A 102 -9.22 -5.61 -7.59
N THR A 103 -8.19 -4.80 -7.35
CA THR A 103 -8.10 -3.44 -7.90
C THR A 103 -7.15 -3.34 -9.10
N GLY A 104 -6.56 -4.46 -9.53
CA GLY A 104 -5.53 -4.48 -10.59
C GLY A 104 -4.26 -3.74 -10.20
N GLY A 105 -3.96 -3.70 -8.91
CA GLY A 105 -2.75 -3.12 -8.34
C GLY A 105 -1.60 -4.14 -8.22
N THR A 106 -0.56 -3.74 -7.50
CA THR A 106 0.65 -4.57 -7.26
C THR A 106 0.90 -4.70 -5.77
N TYR A 107 0.91 -5.93 -5.26
CA TYR A 107 1.34 -6.19 -3.89
C TYR A 107 2.85 -6.03 -3.75
N THR A 108 3.27 -5.30 -2.73
CA THR A 108 4.67 -5.09 -2.38
C THR A 108 4.89 -5.29 -0.88
N TYR A 109 6.14 -5.45 -0.48
CA TYR A 109 6.49 -5.59 0.93
C TYR A 109 7.92 -5.09 1.17
N ILE A 110 8.17 -4.66 2.41
CA ILE A 110 9.49 -4.23 2.87
C ILE A 110 10.22 -5.46 3.39
N THR A 111 11.47 -5.64 3.01
CA THR A 111 12.32 -6.75 3.46
C THR A 111 13.22 -6.35 4.62
N ASN A 112 13.80 -7.34 5.32
CA ASN A 112 14.79 -7.12 6.36
C ASN A 112 16.04 -6.33 5.90
N HIS A 113 16.30 -6.27 4.61
CA HIS A 113 17.39 -5.45 4.03
C HIS A 113 17.13 -3.94 4.17
N SER A 114 15.92 -3.52 4.49
CA SER A 114 15.61 -2.10 4.68
C SER A 114 16.32 -1.49 5.89
N GLY A 115 16.62 -2.30 6.91
CA GLY A 115 17.16 -1.85 8.19
C GLY A 115 16.17 -0.98 8.99
N ILE A 116 14.90 -0.99 8.61
CA ILE A 116 13.82 -0.18 9.21
C ILE A 116 12.76 -1.11 9.77
N GLY A 117 12.33 -0.88 11.00
CA GLY A 117 11.31 -1.66 11.69
C GLY A 117 11.81 -2.97 12.27
N ASP A 118 10.87 -3.78 12.75
CA ASP A 118 11.09 -5.12 13.28
C ASP A 118 11.31 -6.15 12.16
N GLU A 119 11.48 -7.41 12.52
CA GLU A 119 11.67 -8.49 11.56
C GLU A 119 10.45 -8.62 10.62
N HIS A 120 10.72 -8.65 9.31
CA HIS A 120 9.68 -8.74 8.28
C HIS A 120 9.41 -10.19 7.91
N ILE A 121 8.17 -10.48 7.53
CA ILE A 121 7.77 -11.78 7.00
C ILE A 121 8.34 -11.92 5.58
N GLU A 122 9.00 -13.05 5.31
CA GLU A 122 9.40 -13.40 3.95
C GLU A 122 8.17 -13.69 3.08
N ALA A 123 8.24 -13.29 1.81
CA ALA A 123 7.15 -13.55 0.87
C ALA A 123 6.87 -15.06 0.75
N THR A 124 5.60 -15.42 0.90
CA THR A 124 5.17 -16.83 0.87
C THR A 124 5.11 -17.43 -0.54
N VAL A 125 5.11 -16.62 -1.59
CA VAL A 125 5.00 -17.06 -2.99
C VAL A 125 5.77 -16.15 -3.95
N GLY A 126 6.40 -16.78 -4.94
CA GLY A 126 7.04 -16.13 -6.08
C GLY A 126 8.52 -15.82 -5.89
N GLU A 127 9.21 -15.61 -7.00
CA GLU A 127 10.56 -15.05 -6.99
C GLU A 127 10.47 -13.55 -6.75
N THR A 128 11.30 -13.04 -5.83
CA THR A 128 11.29 -11.64 -5.45
C THR A 128 12.61 -10.98 -5.79
N VAL A 129 12.55 -9.79 -6.35
CA VAL A 129 13.70 -8.93 -6.55
C VAL A 129 13.65 -7.84 -5.50
N VAL A 130 14.67 -7.77 -4.65
CA VAL A 130 14.79 -6.69 -3.66
C VAL A 130 15.25 -5.43 -4.37
N GLU A 131 14.49 -4.36 -4.25
CA GLU A 131 14.77 -3.04 -4.81
C GLU A 131 14.86 -2.01 -3.68
N TYR A 132 15.50 -0.87 -3.91
CA TYR A 132 15.33 0.28 -3.01
C TYR A 132 13.86 0.74 -3.04
N LEU A 133 13.28 1.03 -1.88
CA LEU A 133 11.85 1.41 -1.75
C LEU A 133 11.47 2.56 -2.71
N ASN A 134 12.27 3.63 -2.76
CA ASN A 134 12.02 4.76 -3.64
C ASN A 134 12.08 4.37 -5.14
N MET A 135 12.99 3.47 -5.53
CA MET A 135 13.09 3.00 -6.91
C MET A 135 11.90 2.12 -7.28
N MET A 136 11.48 1.22 -6.40
CA MET A 136 10.28 0.41 -6.55
C MET A 136 9.03 1.28 -6.72
N LEU A 137 8.84 2.31 -5.89
CA LEU A 137 7.69 3.21 -5.98
C LEU A 137 7.69 3.98 -7.31
N ILE A 138 8.84 4.51 -7.74
CA ILE A 138 8.98 5.22 -9.02
C ILE A 138 8.66 4.26 -10.19
N ARG A 139 9.20 3.04 -10.17
CA ARG A 139 8.93 2.02 -11.19
C ARG A 139 7.44 1.73 -11.28
N ILE A 140 6.78 1.41 -10.18
CA ILE A 140 5.34 1.10 -10.14
C ILE A 140 4.51 2.27 -10.68
N ILE A 141 4.81 3.50 -10.25
CA ILE A 141 4.12 4.69 -10.76
C ILE A 141 4.31 4.83 -12.28
N SER A 142 5.55 4.64 -12.78
CA SER A 142 5.86 4.73 -14.20
C SER A 142 5.14 3.65 -15.02
N GLU A 143 5.11 2.39 -14.54
CA GLU A 143 4.41 1.28 -15.19
C GLU A 143 2.91 1.57 -15.36
N TYR A 144 2.25 2.00 -14.29
CA TYR A 144 0.81 2.32 -14.35
C TYR A 144 0.51 3.59 -15.16
N TYR A 145 1.42 4.56 -15.17
CA TYR A 145 1.24 5.79 -15.94
C TYR A 145 1.46 5.58 -17.44
N THR A 146 2.49 4.82 -17.82
CA THR A 146 2.87 4.61 -19.23
C THR A 146 2.22 3.38 -19.84
N GLY A 147 1.79 2.40 -19.04
CA GLY A 147 1.36 1.08 -19.49
C GLY A 147 2.53 0.20 -19.98
N ILE A 148 3.77 0.59 -19.70
CA ILE A 148 4.99 -0.13 -20.13
C ILE A 148 5.68 -0.69 -18.90
N GLU A 149 5.90 -2.02 -18.91
CA GLU A 149 6.66 -2.69 -17.86
C GLU A 149 8.09 -2.11 -17.79
N GLN A 150 8.57 -1.89 -16.57
CA GLN A 150 9.89 -1.34 -16.29
C GLN A 150 10.79 -2.41 -15.67
N GLU A 151 12.07 -2.37 -15.98
CA GLU A 151 13.04 -3.28 -15.40
C GLU A 151 13.20 -3.04 -13.90
N LYS A 152 13.20 -4.13 -13.11
CA LYS A 152 13.50 -4.09 -11.69
C LYS A 152 14.99 -3.89 -11.48
N VAL A 153 15.38 -2.89 -10.71
CA VAL A 153 16.78 -2.61 -10.38
C VAL A 153 17.11 -3.27 -9.05
N PRO A 154 17.87 -4.39 -9.04
CA PRO A 154 18.17 -5.09 -7.81
C PRO A 154 18.98 -4.24 -6.83
N TYR A 155 18.65 -4.39 -5.54
CA TYR A 155 19.45 -3.87 -4.45
C TYR A 155 20.74 -4.69 -4.34
N TYR A 156 21.89 -4.04 -4.51
CA TYR A 156 23.18 -4.66 -4.26
C TYR A 156 23.70 -4.21 -2.90
N GLN A 157 23.87 -5.17 -1.98
CA GLN A 157 24.66 -4.90 -0.78
C GLN A 157 26.10 -4.59 -1.21
N LYS A 158 26.61 -3.43 -0.80
CA LYS A 158 28.02 -3.08 -0.90
C LYS A 158 28.81 -3.77 0.20
#